data_3094f4c0126841facb7f698c95490148
#
_entry.id   3094f4c0126841facb7f698c95490148
#
_cell.length_a   1.000
_cell.length_b   1.000
_cell.length_c   1.000
_cell.angle_alpha   90.00
_cell.angle_beta   90.00
_cell.angle_gamma   90.00
#
_symmetry.space_group_name_H-M   'P 1'
#
loop_
_entity.id
_entity.type
_entity.pdbx_description
1 polymer ?
#
loop_
_entity_poly.entity_id
_entity_poly.type
_entity_poly.pdbx_seq_one_letter_code
_entity_poly.pdbx_strand_id
1 'polypeptide(L)'
;MTAIVDIIGREILDSRGNPTVEVDVVLEQGSRGRAAVPSGASTGAHEAIELRDGDKKRFLGKGVLNAVEAVNGEIFDALSGMDAEDQRRIDDAMIKLDGTPNKGRLGANAILGVSLAVAKAAAAARELPLYRYLGGARAHVLPVPMMNIINGGAHADNPIDIQEFMIMPVSAPSCADAIRMGAEVFHTLRKALKDAGHSTNVGDEGGFAPNLKSAEEALTFIMKAIEGAGYRPGDDVMLALDCAATEFYKSGKYAMEGEGKSLDSAGMTKYLAGLVGRFPVVSIEDGMAEDDWQGWKALTDAVGGKCQLVGDDLFVTNTERLKQGIDKGIANSILVKVNQIGSLSETLDAIAMAQSAAYTAVISHRSGETEDATIADIAVATNAGQIKTGSLSRSDRTAKYNQLIRIEEDLGDIARYAGRSVLRQ
;
A
#
# COMPACT_ATOMS: atom_id res chain seq x y z
N MET A 1 -26.34 -9.75 -20.28
CA MET A 1 -25.07 -10.43 -20.58
C MET A 1 -23.92 -9.52 -20.12
N THR A 2 -22.82 -10.10 -19.68
CA THR A 2 -21.67 -9.40 -19.06
C THR A 2 -20.52 -9.18 -20.06
N ALA A 3 -20.84 -9.24 -21.37
CA ALA A 3 -19.88 -8.93 -22.43
C ALA A 3 -19.43 -7.46 -22.37
N ILE A 4 -18.12 -7.22 -22.53
CA ILE A 4 -17.53 -5.89 -22.61
C ILE A 4 -17.91 -5.27 -23.95
N VAL A 5 -18.54 -4.11 -23.94
CA VAL A 5 -18.96 -3.39 -25.16
C VAL A 5 -18.21 -2.08 -25.35
N ASP A 6 -17.62 -1.53 -24.29
CA ASP A 6 -16.81 -0.31 -24.39
C ASP A 6 -15.77 -0.25 -23.28
N ILE A 7 -14.58 0.33 -23.58
CA ILE A 7 -13.51 0.63 -22.63
C ILE A 7 -13.02 2.05 -22.95
N ILE A 8 -13.10 2.93 -21.97
CA ILE A 8 -12.78 4.35 -22.14
C ILE A 8 -11.68 4.75 -21.16
N GLY A 9 -10.47 4.92 -21.64
CA GLY A 9 -9.35 5.46 -20.89
C GLY A 9 -9.28 6.98 -20.99
N ARG A 10 -8.85 7.61 -19.90
CA ARG A 10 -8.56 9.05 -19.85
C ARG A 10 -7.40 9.35 -18.91
N GLU A 11 -6.80 10.51 -19.13
CA GLU A 11 -5.81 11.08 -18.22
C GLU A 11 -6.52 11.94 -17.17
N ILE A 12 -6.24 11.69 -15.89
CA ILE A 12 -6.68 12.49 -14.74
C ILE A 12 -5.47 12.92 -13.90
N LEU A 13 -5.67 13.69 -12.84
CA LEU A 13 -4.59 14.06 -11.91
C LEU A 13 -4.62 13.20 -10.65
N ASP A 14 -3.42 12.82 -10.19
CA ASP A 14 -3.22 12.19 -8.89
C ASP A 14 -3.14 13.24 -7.76
N SER A 15 -3.01 12.78 -6.51
CA SER A 15 -2.91 13.61 -5.30
C SER A 15 -1.68 14.53 -5.27
N ARG A 16 -0.70 14.30 -6.13
CA ARG A 16 0.51 15.13 -6.30
C ARG A 16 0.42 16.09 -7.48
N GLY A 17 -0.71 16.10 -8.20
CA GLY A 17 -0.91 16.90 -9.42
C GLY A 17 -0.19 16.33 -10.65
N ASN A 18 0.27 15.07 -10.60
CA ASN A 18 0.81 14.37 -11.75
C ASN A 18 -0.32 13.64 -12.51
N PRO A 19 -0.22 13.50 -13.84
CA PRO A 19 -1.20 12.72 -14.59
C PRO A 19 -1.14 11.23 -14.25
N THR A 20 -2.31 10.60 -14.26
CA THR A 20 -2.49 9.15 -14.14
C THR A 20 -3.64 8.67 -15.00
N VAL A 21 -3.79 7.35 -15.17
CA VAL A 21 -4.81 6.72 -16.00
C VAL A 21 -6.08 6.44 -15.18
N GLU A 22 -7.23 6.80 -15.74
CA GLU A 22 -8.55 6.34 -15.28
C GLU A 22 -9.25 5.61 -16.42
N VAL A 23 -9.93 4.52 -16.10
CA VAL A 23 -10.63 3.67 -17.07
C VAL A 23 -12.08 3.46 -16.65
N ASP A 24 -12.99 3.61 -17.60
CA ASP A 24 -14.38 3.13 -17.53
C ASP A 24 -14.53 1.88 -18.40
N VAL A 25 -15.17 0.86 -17.87
CA VAL A 25 -15.63 -0.33 -18.62
C VAL A 25 -17.14 -0.38 -18.63
N VAL A 26 -17.74 -0.60 -19.79
CA VAL A 26 -19.19 -0.70 -19.99
C VAL A 26 -19.54 -2.09 -20.49
N LEU A 27 -20.53 -2.71 -19.85
CA LEU A 27 -21.03 -4.04 -20.23
C LEU A 27 -22.33 -3.92 -21.04
N GLU A 28 -22.63 -4.95 -21.84
CA GLU A 28 -23.80 -5.01 -22.74
C GLU A 28 -25.13 -4.68 -22.03
N GLN A 29 -25.31 -5.10 -20.79
CA GLN A 29 -26.49 -4.80 -19.98
C GLN A 29 -26.51 -3.39 -19.37
N GLY A 30 -25.50 -2.57 -19.62
CA GLY A 30 -25.39 -1.19 -19.15
C GLY A 30 -24.63 -0.99 -17.83
N SER A 31 -24.22 -2.06 -17.13
CA SER A 31 -23.37 -1.96 -15.94
C SER A 31 -22.02 -1.35 -16.29
N ARG A 32 -21.47 -0.54 -15.34
CA ARG A 32 -20.22 0.17 -15.53
C ARG A 32 -19.30 -0.02 -14.34
N GLY A 33 -18.00 -0.05 -14.59
CA GLY A 33 -16.96 -0.01 -13.59
C GLY A 33 -15.95 1.07 -13.92
N ARG A 34 -15.50 1.83 -12.92
CA ARG A 34 -14.48 2.88 -13.05
C ARG A 34 -13.34 2.59 -12.08
N ALA A 35 -12.11 2.70 -12.58
CA ALA A 35 -10.92 2.59 -11.74
C ALA A 35 -9.88 3.64 -12.14
N ALA A 36 -9.22 4.22 -11.14
CA ALA A 36 -8.09 5.10 -11.33
C ALA A 36 -6.81 4.44 -10.76
N VAL A 37 -5.70 4.61 -11.46
CA VAL A 37 -4.45 3.92 -11.16
C VAL A 37 -3.57 4.77 -10.24
N PRO A 38 -3.05 4.21 -9.13
CA PRO A 38 -2.08 4.91 -8.28
C PRO A 38 -0.68 4.93 -8.91
N SER A 39 0.18 5.84 -8.43
CA SER A 39 1.55 6.04 -8.94
C SER A 39 2.55 6.21 -7.80
N GLY A 40 3.71 5.55 -7.87
CA GLY A 40 4.78 5.67 -6.88
C GLY A 40 5.61 6.95 -6.99
N ALA A 41 6.22 7.39 -5.88
CA ALA A 41 7.30 8.38 -5.88
C ALA A 41 8.67 7.69 -5.98
N SER A 42 8.94 6.74 -5.08
CA SER A 42 9.97 5.73 -5.19
C SER A 42 9.42 4.50 -5.90
N THR A 43 10.22 3.85 -6.70
CA THR A 43 9.84 2.61 -7.42
C THR A 43 10.94 1.59 -7.25
N GLY A 44 10.61 0.40 -6.75
CA GLY A 44 11.53 -0.73 -6.71
C GLY A 44 12.03 -1.09 -8.12
N ALA A 45 13.28 -1.50 -8.23
CA ALA A 45 13.92 -1.80 -9.54
C ALA A 45 13.20 -2.91 -10.33
N HIS A 46 12.40 -3.71 -9.64
CA HIS A 46 11.71 -4.87 -10.21
C HIS A 46 10.19 -4.68 -10.40
N GLU A 47 9.68 -3.46 -10.22
CA GLU A 47 8.27 -3.16 -10.47
C GLU A 47 7.89 -3.26 -11.96
N ALA A 48 6.62 -3.57 -12.24
CA ALA A 48 6.07 -3.40 -13.57
C ALA A 48 6.10 -1.93 -14.00
N ILE A 49 6.28 -1.68 -15.30
CA ILE A 49 6.55 -0.35 -15.83
C ILE A 49 5.27 0.48 -15.92
N GLU A 50 5.26 1.61 -15.22
CA GLU A 50 4.31 2.69 -15.45
C GLU A 50 4.71 3.44 -16.73
N LEU A 51 3.89 3.34 -17.79
CA LEU A 51 4.19 3.98 -19.06
C LEU A 51 3.95 5.49 -18.98
N ARG A 52 5.01 6.27 -19.22
CA ARG A 52 5.01 7.73 -19.29
C ARG A 52 5.40 8.19 -20.68
N ASP A 53 4.80 9.30 -21.15
CA ASP A 53 5.00 9.81 -22.52
C ASP A 53 6.42 10.33 -22.78
N GLY A 54 7.10 10.85 -21.75
CA GLY A 54 8.44 11.41 -21.86
C GLY A 54 8.51 12.79 -22.54
N ASP A 55 7.41 13.34 -23.05
CA ASP A 55 7.35 14.67 -23.67
C ASP A 55 7.51 15.77 -22.61
N LYS A 56 8.69 16.38 -22.56
CA LYS A 56 9.03 17.44 -21.61
C LYS A 56 8.15 18.69 -21.72
N LYS A 57 7.47 18.89 -22.85
CA LYS A 57 6.56 20.04 -23.07
C LYS A 57 5.19 19.85 -22.43
N ARG A 58 4.87 18.61 -22.03
CA ARG A 58 3.60 18.25 -21.45
C ARG A 58 3.83 17.54 -20.12
N PHE A 59 3.27 18.07 -19.01
CA PHE A 59 3.46 17.57 -17.64
C PHE A 59 4.92 17.22 -17.29
N LEU A 60 5.88 17.98 -17.84
CA LEU A 60 7.32 17.78 -17.63
C LEU A 60 7.82 16.35 -17.97
N GLY A 61 7.15 15.69 -18.91
CA GLY A 61 7.45 14.33 -19.35
C GLY A 61 6.64 13.25 -18.66
N LYS A 62 5.76 13.60 -17.70
CA LYS A 62 4.98 12.64 -16.90
C LYS A 62 3.60 12.32 -17.48
N GLY A 63 3.25 12.81 -18.68
CA GLY A 63 1.99 12.49 -19.36
C GLY A 63 1.77 10.98 -19.50
N VAL A 64 0.51 10.56 -19.67
CA VAL A 64 0.11 9.13 -19.79
C VAL A 64 -0.76 8.88 -21.02
N LEU A 65 -0.70 9.75 -22.05
CA LEU A 65 -1.52 9.62 -23.25
C LEU A 65 -1.21 8.33 -24.03
N ASN A 66 0.05 7.87 -24.06
CA ASN A 66 0.40 6.60 -24.70
C ASN A 66 -0.30 5.41 -24.02
N ALA A 67 -0.40 5.42 -22.67
CA ALA A 67 -1.14 4.40 -21.94
C ALA A 67 -2.65 4.52 -22.20
N VAL A 68 -3.19 5.74 -22.28
CA VAL A 68 -4.60 6.00 -22.63
C VAL A 68 -4.91 5.53 -24.05
N GLU A 69 -4.01 5.75 -25.01
CA GLU A 69 -4.16 5.27 -26.39
C GLU A 69 -4.19 3.74 -26.44
N ALA A 70 -3.31 3.06 -25.67
CA ALA A 70 -3.33 1.61 -25.56
C ALA A 70 -4.66 1.08 -24.99
N VAL A 71 -5.24 1.75 -23.98
CA VAL A 71 -6.56 1.41 -23.42
C VAL A 71 -7.66 1.55 -24.46
N ASN A 72 -7.72 2.68 -25.14
CA ASN A 72 -8.79 3.01 -26.09
C ASN A 72 -8.66 2.30 -27.45
N GLY A 73 -7.50 1.72 -27.74
CA GLY A 73 -7.17 1.03 -28.98
C GLY A 73 -7.03 -0.48 -28.78
N GLU A 74 -5.79 -0.95 -28.80
CA GLU A 74 -5.47 -2.39 -28.89
C GLU A 74 -5.97 -3.20 -27.68
N ILE A 75 -6.06 -2.64 -26.47
CA ILE A 75 -6.66 -3.35 -25.32
C ILE A 75 -8.16 -3.50 -25.53
N PHE A 76 -8.86 -2.42 -25.92
CA PHE A 76 -10.30 -2.50 -26.23
C PHE A 76 -10.57 -3.52 -27.34
N ASP A 77 -9.80 -3.48 -28.43
CA ASP A 77 -9.97 -4.41 -29.56
C ASP A 77 -9.81 -5.88 -29.13
N ALA A 78 -8.84 -6.14 -28.24
CA ALA A 78 -8.56 -7.49 -27.74
C ALA A 78 -9.62 -8.02 -26.77
N LEU A 79 -10.27 -7.14 -25.99
CA LEU A 79 -11.20 -7.52 -24.92
C LEU A 79 -12.68 -7.36 -25.32
N SER A 80 -12.99 -6.68 -26.42
CA SER A 80 -14.36 -6.47 -26.88
C SER A 80 -15.10 -7.80 -27.07
N GLY A 81 -16.28 -7.92 -26.46
CA GLY A 81 -17.09 -9.11 -26.47
C GLY A 81 -16.69 -10.20 -25.46
N MET A 82 -15.58 -10.05 -24.73
CA MET A 82 -15.22 -10.98 -23.64
C MET A 82 -16.16 -10.81 -22.45
N ASP A 83 -16.37 -11.88 -21.73
CA ASP A 83 -17.18 -11.89 -20.51
C ASP A 83 -16.38 -11.25 -19.36
N ALA A 84 -16.90 -10.16 -18.78
CA ALA A 84 -16.25 -9.44 -17.68
C ALA A 84 -16.12 -10.27 -16.40
N GLU A 85 -16.85 -11.37 -16.25
CA GLU A 85 -16.74 -12.27 -15.10
C GLU A 85 -15.51 -13.19 -15.18
N ASP A 86 -14.93 -13.36 -16.37
CA ASP A 86 -13.71 -14.13 -16.59
C ASP A 86 -12.45 -13.31 -16.32
N GLN A 87 -12.35 -12.70 -15.12
CA GLN A 87 -11.26 -11.77 -14.74
C GLN A 87 -9.87 -12.28 -15.12
N ARG A 88 -9.55 -13.53 -14.77
CA ARG A 88 -8.22 -14.09 -15.06
C ARG A 88 -7.95 -14.14 -16.56
N ARG A 89 -8.93 -14.58 -17.34
CA ARG A 89 -8.78 -14.65 -18.80
C ARG A 89 -8.59 -13.27 -19.44
N ILE A 90 -9.23 -12.25 -18.87
CA ILE A 90 -9.07 -10.85 -19.31
C ILE A 90 -7.66 -10.36 -18.97
N ASP A 91 -7.20 -10.57 -17.75
CA ASP A 91 -5.86 -10.16 -17.33
C ASP A 91 -4.77 -10.89 -18.14
N ASP A 92 -4.91 -12.22 -18.33
CA ASP A 92 -4.00 -13.03 -19.16
C ASP A 92 -3.98 -12.55 -20.62
N ALA A 93 -5.13 -12.14 -21.18
CA ALA A 93 -5.20 -11.60 -22.54
C ALA A 93 -4.42 -10.30 -22.67
N MET A 94 -4.52 -9.38 -21.71
CA MET A 94 -3.75 -8.12 -21.69
C MET A 94 -2.25 -8.34 -21.49
N ILE A 95 -1.88 -9.25 -20.57
CA ILE A 95 -0.47 -9.61 -20.32
C ILE A 95 0.16 -10.21 -21.57
N LYS A 96 -0.56 -11.12 -22.24
CA LYS A 96 -0.11 -11.73 -23.50
C LYS A 96 -0.04 -10.70 -24.64
N LEU A 97 -0.97 -9.75 -24.67
CA LEU A 97 -0.98 -8.67 -25.66
C LEU A 97 0.24 -7.76 -25.47
N ASP A 98 0.59 -7.43 -24.22
CA ASP A 98 1.82 -6.67 -23.90
C ASP A 98 3.06 -7.43 -24.35
N GLY A 99 3.18 -8.70 -24.01
CA GLY A 99 4.25 -9.60 -24.43
C GLY A 99 5.64 -9.30 -23.85
N THR A 100 5.76 -8.35 -22.89
CA THR A 100 7.02 -8.05 -22.19
C THR A 100 6.97 -8.54 -20.74
N PRO A 101 8.12 -8.87 -20.12
CA PRO A 101 8.14 -9.42 -18.75
C PRO A 101 7.60 -8.46 -17.69
N ASN A 102 7.71 -7.15 -17.94
CA ASN A 102 7.39 -6.09 -16.97
C ASN A 102 6.30 -5.14 -17.45
N LYS A 103 5.46 -5.57 -18.42
CA LYS A 103 4.36 -4.78 -19.00
C LYS A 103 4.81 -3.43 -19.59
N GLY A 104 6.04 -3.40 -20.14
CA GLY A 104 6.67 -2.16 -20.62
C GLY A 104 6.13 -1.64 -21.94
N ARG A 105 5.39 -2.44 -22.73
CA ARG A 105 4.87 -2.03 -24.03
C ARG A 105 3.55 -1.27 -23.94
N LEU A 106 2.57 -1.81 -23.25
CA LEU A 106 1.27 -1.17 -23.03
C LEU A 106 1.27 -0.28 -21.80
N GLY A 107 2.09 -0.62 -20.83
CA GLY A 107 2.15 -0.01 -19.51
C GLY A 107 1.32 -0.75 -18.46
N ALA A 108 1.92 -1.01 -17.29
CA ALA A 108 1.21 -1.58 -16.16
C ALA A 108 0.02 -0.72 -15.72
N ASN A 109 0.12 0.61 -15.87
CA ASN A 109 -0.97 1.55 -15.59
C ASN A 109 -2.17 1.36 -16.53
N ALA A 110 -1.96 1.14 -17.82
CA ALA A 110 -3.05 0.83 -18.76
C ALA A 110 -3.73 -0.51 -18.42
N ILE A 111 -2.93 -1.55 -18.23
CA ILE A 111 -3.42 -2.92 -17.91
C ILE A 111 -4.18 -2.92 -16.58
N LEU A 112 -3.62 -2.31 -15.53
CA LEU A 112 -4.27 -2.26 -14.21
C LEU A 112 -5.58 -1.48 -14.22
N GLY A 113 -5.60 -0.34 -14.90
CA GLY A 113 -6.82 0.48 -15.02
C GLY A 113 -7.98 -0.32 -15.59
N VAL A 114 -7.73 -1.07 -16.68
CA VAL A 114 -8.73 -1.95 -17.30
C VAL A 114 -9.07 -3.12 -16.38
N SER A 115 -8.10 -3.81 -15.81
CA SER A 115 -8.28 -4.96 -14.91
C SER A 115 -9.22 -4.63 -13.74
N LEU A 116 -8.98 -3.52 -13.04
CA LEU A 116 -9.80 -3.08 -11.91
C LEU A 116 -11.19 -2.59 -12.36
N ALA A 117 -11.27 -1.87 -13.47
CA ALA A 117 -12.55 -1.39 -14.00
C ALA A 117 -13.46 -2.54 -14.45
N VAL A 118 -12.90 -3.60 -15.05
CA VAL A 118 -13.63 -4.83 -15.40
C VAL A 118 -14.20 -5.49 -14.15
N ALA A 119 -13.40 -5.69 -13.10
CA ALA A 119 -13.87 -6.28 -11.85
C ALA A 119 -15.03 -5.49 -11.24
N LYS A 120 -14.95 -4.16 -11.25
CA LYS A 120 -16.04 -3.29 -10.77
C LYS A 120 -17.28 -3.36 -11.64
N ALA A 121 -17.13 -3.43 -12.96
CA ALA A 121 -18.26 -3.58 -13.89
C ALA A 121 -18.97 -4.94 -13.69
N ALA A 122 -18.20 -6.00 -13.51
CA ALA A 122 -18.72 -7.34 -13.23
C ALA A 122 -19.44 -7.40 -11.86
N ALA A 123 -18.87 -6.79 -10.83
CA ALA A 123 -19.52 -6.66 -9.52
C ALA A 123 -20.85 -5.91 -9.62
N ALA A 124 -20.88 -4.77 -10.32
CA ALA A 124 -22.09 -4.00 -10.58
C ALA A 124 -23.13 -4.80 -11.37
N ALA A 125 -22.70 -5.62 -12.34
CA ALA A 125 -23.57 -6.49 -13.13
C ALA A 125 -24.25 -7.60 -12.28
N ARG A 126 -23.60 -7.99 -11.18
CA ARG A 126 -24.13 -8.93 -10.19
C ARG A 126 -24.85 -8.28 -9.03
N GLU A 127 -24.94 -6.93 -9.03
CA GLU A 127 -25.53 -6.14 -7.93
C GLU A 127 -24.83 -6.43 -6.58
N LEU A 128 -23.51 -6.69 -6.62
CA LEU A 128 -22.68 -6.96 -5.46
C LEU A 128 -21.69 -5.82 -5.23
N PRO A 129 -21.40 -5.44 -3.97
CA PRO A 129 -20.25 -4.63 -3.68
C PRO A 129 -18.95 -5.36 -4.03
N LEU A 130 -17.91 -4.61 -4.41
CA LEU A 130 -16.69 -5.20 -4.98
C LEU A 130 -16.02 -6.21 -4.02
N TYR A 131 -15.94 -5.88 -2.73
CA TYR A 131 -15.34 -6.79 -1.74
C TYR A 131 -16.06 -8.15 -1.68
N ARG A 132 -17.38 -8.12 -1.83
CA ARG A 132 -18.22 -9.35 -1.82
C ARG A 132 -18.08 -10.13 -3.13
N TYR A 133 -18.02 -9.42 -4.26
CA TYR A 133 -17.79 -10.04 -5.56
C TYR A 133 -16.45 -10.78 -5.62
N LEU A 134 -15.38 -10.15 -5.15
CA LEU A 134 -14.03 -10.73 -5.17
C LEU A 134 -13.82 -11.83 -4.10
N GLY A 135 -14.32 -11.61 -2.87
CA GLY A 135 -14.02 -12.47 -1.72
C GLY A 135 -15.13 -13.50 -1.39
N GLY A 136 -16.29 -13.36 -2.03
CA GLY A 136 -17.44 -14.26 -1.80
C GLY A 136 -17.92 -14.25 -0.34
N ALA A 137 -18.45 -15.39 0.10
CA ALA A 137 -19.03 -15.54 1.43
C ALA A 137 -18.01 -15.41 2.59
N ARG A 138 -16.72 -15.48 2.30
CA ARG A 138 -15.66 -15.39 3.32
C ARG A 138 -15.20 -13.97 3.60
N ALA A 139 -15.53 -12.98 2.77
CA ALA A 139 -15.13 -11.60 2.92
C ALA A 139 -15.91 -10.92 4.06
N HIS A 140 -15.32 -10.85 5.27
CA HIS A 140 -15.93 -10.25 6.45
C HIS A 140 -14.93 -9.71 7.48
N VAL A 141 -13.62 -9.78 7.19
CA VAL A 141 -12.59 -9.30 8.10
C VAL A 141 -12.17 -7.89 7.70
N LEU A 142 -12.46 -6.92 8.57
CA LEU A 142 -12.00 -5.54 8.44
C LEU A 142 -10.53 -5.46 8.86
N PRO A 143 -9.65 -4.85 8.02
CA PRO A 143 -8.22 -4.79 8.30
C PRO A 143 -7.89 -3.80 9.42
N VAL A 144 -6.81 -4.07 10.16
CA VAL A 144 -6.16 -3.08 11.02
C VAL A 144 -5.49 -2.05 10.13
N PRO A 145 -5.80 -0.75 10.29
CA PRO A 145 -5.12 0.29 9.55
C PRO A 145 -3.74 0.58 10.16
N MET A 146 -2.72 0.63 9.28
CA MET A 146 -1.37 1.12 9.59
C MET A 146 -1.32 2.58 9.13
N MET A 147 -1.49 3.50 10.07
CA MET A 147 -1.73 4.92 9.79
C MET A 147 -0.43 5.71 9.89
N ASN A 148 0.10 6.19 8.78
CA ASN A 148 1.32 6.99 8.74
C ASN A 148 1.09 8.39 9.32
N ILE A 149 1.58 8.69 10.52
CA ILE A 149 1.35 9.97 11.22
C ILE A 149 2.56 10.88 11.30
N ILE A 150 3.78 10.36 11.09
CA ILE A 150 5.01 11.16 10.91
C ILE A 150 5.74 10.66 9.67
N ASN A 151 6.13 11.58 8.80
CA ASN A 151 6.89 11.35 7.58
C ASN A 151 8.34 11.80 7.74
N GLY A 152 9.24 11.02 7.16
CA GLY A 152 10.65 11.34 6.96
C GLY A 152 11.14 10.85 5.60
N GLY A 153 12.44 10.62 5.44
CA GLY A 153 13.04 10.08 4.24
C GLY A 153 12.59 10.81 2.96
N ALA A 154 12.26 10.05 1.92
CA ALA A 154 11.79 10.61 0.65
C ALA A 154 10.39 11.26 0.73
N HIS A 155 9.62 11.04 1.80
CA HIS A 155 8.27 11.57 1.97
C HIS A 155 8.20 12.94 2.65
N ALA A 156 9.34 13.48 3.14
CA ALA A 156 9.38 14.78 3.81
C ALA A 156 10.74 15.46 3.63
N ASP A 157 10.73 16.77 3.50
CA ASP A 157 11.95 17.59 3.52
C ASP A 157 12.34 17.88 4.99
N ASN A 158 12.87 16.86 5.67
CA ASN A 158 13.33 16.93 7.05
C ASN A 158 14.52 15.96 7.28
N PRO A 159 15.22 16.03 8.43
CA PRO A 159 16.42 15.22 8.68
C PRO A 159 16.13 13.78 9.16
N ILE A 160 14.89 13.31 9.16
CA ILE A 160 14.55 11.95 9.60
C ILE A 160 14.85 10.95 8.48
N ASP A 161 15.72 9.96 8.73
CA ASP A 161 16.12 8.97 7.73
C ASP A 161 15.02 7.93 7.45
N ILE A 162 14.30 7.47 8.49
CA ILE A 162 13.17 6.53 8.36
C ILE A 162 11.98 7.22 7.72
N GLN A 163 11.39 6.58 6.71
CA GLN A 163 10.40 7.20 5.83
C GLN A 163 9.03 7.38 6.47
N GLU A 164 8.53 6.38 7.23
CA GLU A 164 7.20 6.44 7.83
C GLU A 164 7.17 5.89 9.25
N PHE A 165 6.40 6.58 10.10
CA PHE A 165 6.08 6.16 11.45
C PHE A 165 4.57 6.01 11.56
N MET A 166 4.12 4.79 11.78
CA MET A 166 2.72 4.41 11.74
C MET A 166 2.20 4.00 13.10
N ILE A 167 0.90 4.25 13.33
CA ILE A 167 0.14 3.71 14.46
C ILE A 167 -0.82 2.63 13.99
N MET A 168 -1.05 1.63 14.84
CA MET A 168 -1.94 0.50 14.61
C MET A 168 -2.90 0.34 15.80
N PRO A 169 -4.17 0.80 15.72
CA PRO A 169 -5.15 0.69 16.80
C PRO A 169 -5.70 -0.74 16.92
N VAL A 170 -4.97 -1.63 17.60
CA VAL A 170 -5.28 -3.07 17.66
C VAL A 170 -6.32 -3.48 18.70
N SER A 171 -6.65 -2.61 19.67
CA SER A 171 -7.65 -2.90 20.71
C SER A 171 -9.04 -2.41 20.36
N ALA A 172 -9.22 -1.72 19.26
CA ALA A 172 -10.52 -1.19 18.85
C ALA A 172 -11.55 -2.32 18.69
N PRO A 173 -12.81 -2.10 19.11
CA PRO A 173 -13.87 -3.10 18.94
C PRO A 173 -14.38 -3.20 17.51
N SER A 174 -14.16 -2.18 16.67
CA SER A 174 -14.61 -2.07 15.30
C SER A 174 -13.58 -1.34 14.43
N CYS A 175 -13.72 -1.41 13.12
CA CYS A 175 -12.89 -0.64 12.19
C CYS A 175 -13.17 0.87 12.31
N ALA A 176 -14.44 1.26 12.44
CA ALA A 176 -14.83 2.65 12.66
C ALA A 176 -14.21 3.22 13.94
N ASP A 177 -14.19 2.45 15.05
CA ASP A 177 -13.52 2.84 16.29
C ASP A 177 -11.99 2.92 16.11
N ALA A 178 -11.39 2.03 15.37
CA ALA A 178 -9.95 2.11 15.06
C ALA A 178 -9.60 3.40 14.31
N ILE A 179 -10.42 3.79 13.34
CA ILE A 179 -10.24 5.04 12.59
C ILE A 179 -10.43 6.24 13.51
N ARG A 180 -11.43 6.23 14.41
CA ARG A 180 -11.64 7.26 15.44
C ARG A 180 -10.42 7.38 16.35
N MET A 181 -9.94 6.27 16.91
CA MET A 181 -8.74 6.25 17.76
C MET A 181 -7.53 6.87 17.05
N GLY A 182 -7.32 6.49 15.79
CA GLY A 182 -6.26 7.07 14.96
C GLY A 182 -6.41 8.58 14.80
N ALA A 183 -7.62 9.09 14.54
CA ALA A 183 -7.90 10.52 14.39
C ALA A 183 -7.63 11.29 15.70
N GLU A 184 -8.01 10.75 16.84
CA GLU A 184 -7.76 11.34 18.16
C GLU A 184 -6.26 11.41 18.46
N VAL A 185 -5.49 10.35 18.15
CA VAL A 185 -4.01 10.35 18.28
C VAL A 185 -3.38 11.37 17.31
N PHE A 186 -3.85 11.42 16.06
CA PHE A 186 -3.36 12.36 15.05
C PHE A 186 -3.52 13.82 15.49
N HIS A 187 -4.69 14.20 16.00
CA HIS A 187 -4.93 15.56 16.47
C HIS A 187 -4.16 15.88 17.76
N THR A 188 -3.99 14.90 18.65
CA THR A 188 -3.16 15.04 19.85
C THR A 188 -1.69 15.24 19.51
N LEU A 189 -1.17 14.46 18.51
CA LEU A 189 0.18 14.64 18.00
C LEU A 189 0.37 16.02 17.38
N ARG A 190 -0.60 16.50 16.59
CA ARG A 190 -0.56 17.86 16.02
C ARG A 190 -0.38 18.91 17.09
N LYS A 191 -1.14 18.80 18.19
CA LYS A 191 -1.02 19.73 19.33
C LYS A 191 0.35 19.63 19.97
N ALA A 192 0.85 18.43 20.25
CA ALA A 192 2.15 18.20 20.88
C ALA A 192 3.31 18.76 20.04
N LEU A 193 3.30 18.54 18.72
CA LEU A 193 4.29 19.10 17.80
C LEU A 193 4.25 20.62 17.78
N LYS A 194 3.06 21.22 17.70
CA LYS A 194 2.88 22.67 17.72
C LYS A 194 3.39 23.30 19.03
N ASP A 195 3.04 22.71 20.17
CA ASP A 195 3.44 23.19 21.49
C ASP A 195 4.98 23.11 21.67
N ALA A 196 5.63 22.15 21.00
CA ALA A 196 7.09 22.00 20.96
C ALA A 196 7.77 22.89 19.90
N GLY A 197 7.02 23.66 19.12
CA GLY A 197 7.55 24.58 18.08
C GLY A 197 7.88 23.92 16.75
N HIS A 198 7.41 22.67 16.52
CA HIS A 198 7.61 21.97 15.25
C HIS A 198 6.54 22.28 14.22
N SER A 199 6.86 22.08 12.93
CA SER A 199 5.91 22.16 11.83
C SER A 199 4.82 21.11 11.97
N THR A 200 3.59 21.49 11.67
CA THR A 200 2.44 20.61 11.54
C THR A 200 1.92 20.56 10.10
N ASN A 201 2.76 20.93 9.13
CA ASN A 201 2.51 20.68 7.72
C ASN A 201 2.55 19.16 7.46
N VAL A 202 1.76 18.74 6.49
CA VAL A 202 1.65 17.31 6.15
C VAL A 202 2.38 17.01 4.84
N GLY A 203 2.96 15.81 4.76
CA GLY A 203 3.55 15.27 3.55
C GLY A 203 2.54 14.69 2.57
N ASP A 204 3.03 14.02 1.54
CA ASP A 204 2.22 13.45 0.45
C ASP A 204 1.18 12.43 0.94
N GLU A 205 1.46 11.74 2.02
CA GLU A 205 0.57 10.73 2.61
C GLU A 205 -0.26 11.22 3.80
N GLY A 206 -0.23 12.54 4.06
CA GLY A 206 -1.08 13.18 5.07
C GLY A 206 -0.54 13.13 6.51
N GLY A 207 0.59 12.47 6.78
CA GLY A 207 1.31 12.51 8.04
C GLY A 207 2.08 13.82 8.22
N PHE A 208 2.39 14.20 9.47
CA PHE A 208 3.17 15.40 9.75
C PHE A 208 4.63 15.24 9.30
N ALA A 209 5.26 16.36 8.91
CA ALA A 209 6.65 16.42 8.48
C ALA A 209 7.46 17.38 9.39
N PRO A 210 7.66 17.05 10.69
CA PRO A 210 8.40 17.89 11.62
C PRO A 210 9.91 17.71 11.45
N ASN A 211 10.70 18.74 11.79
CA ASN A 211 12.16 18.67 11.87
C ASN A 211 12.58 18.01 13.18
N LEU A 212 12.46 16.69 13.28
CA LEU A 212 12.95 15.89 14.41
C LEU A 212 14.35 15.35 14.10
N LYS A 213 15.13 15.05 15.14
CA LYS A 213 16.56 14.73 15.01
C LYS A 213 16.84 13.24 14.79
N SER A 214 15.87 12.37 15.10
CA SER A 214 16.04 10.93 15.03
C SER A 214 14.71 10.18 15.01
N ALA A 215 14.75 8.92 14.60
CA ALA A 215 13.62 8.02 14.71
C ALA A 215 13.13 7.85 16.16
N GLU A 216 14.05 7.83 17.13
CA GLU A 216 13.71 7.73 18.55
C GLU A 216 12.92 8.94 19.06
N GLU A 217 13.27 10.14 18.61
CA GLU A 217 12.50 11.35 18.94
C GLU A 217 11.09 11.30 18.33
N ALA A 218 10.95 10.86 17.08
CA ALA A 218 9.67 10.70 16.44
C ALA A 218 8.77 9.69 17.20
N LEU A 219 9.30 8.51 17.50
CA LEU A 219 8.60 7.50 18.29
C LEU A 219 8.20 8.01 19.66
N THR A 220 9.04 8.80 20.33
CA THR A 220 8.75 9.42 21.63
C THR A 220 7.57 10.40 21.54
N PHE A 221 7.49 11.23 20.50
CA PHE A 221 6.34 12.12 20.27
C PHE A 221 5.06 11.32 20.05
N ILE A 222 5.13 10.23 19.28
CA ILE A 222 3.97 9.37 19.00
C ILE A 222 3.49 8.68 20.30
N MET A 223 4.39 8.13 21.10
CA MET A 223 4.05 7.53 22.39
C MET A 223 3.29 8.50 23.30
N LYS A 224 3.81 9.74 23.45
CA LYS A 224 3.15 10.79 24.21
C LYS A 224 1.78 11.20 23.64
N ALA A 225 1.65 11.17 22.30
CA ALA A 225 0.38 11.49 21.66
C ALA A 225 -0.66 10.40 21.89
N ILE A 226 -0.26 9.13 21.89
CA ILE A 226 -1.14 7.98 22.22
C ILE A 226 -1.63 8.12 23.67
N GLU A 227 -0.71 8.36 24.63
CA GLU A 227 -1.07 8.58 26.05
C GLU A 227 -1.95 9.82 26.23
N GLY A 228 -1.61 10.92 25.56
CA GLY A 228 -2.38 12.17 25.61
C GLY A 228 -3.78 12.06 25.01
N ALA A 229 -4.00 11.12 24.09
CA ALA A 229 -5.31 10.77 23.54
C ALA A 229 -6.12 9.81 24.46
N GLY A 230 -5.51 9.35 25.57
CA GLY A 230 -6.18 8.46 26.53
C GLY A 230 -6.01 6.97 26.22
N TYR A 231 -5.09 6.60 25.34
CA TYR A 231 -4.79 5.21 24.99
C TYR A 231 -3.46 4.75 25.55
N ARG A 232 -3.28 3.44 25.67
CA ARG A 232 -2.06 2.80 26.19
C ARG A 232 -1.18 2.35 25.03
N PRO A 233 0.03 2.95 24.88
CA PRO A 233 1.00 2.46 23.90
C PRO A 233 1.40 1.00 24.20
N GLY A 234 1.44 0.16 23.16
CA GLY A 234 1.76 -1.25 23.31
C GLY A 234 0.60 -2.15 23.73
N ASP A 235 -0.49 -1.55 24.23
CA ASP A 235 -1.73 -2.27 24.55
C ASP A 235 -2.84 -1.92 23.56
N ASP A 236 -3.22 -0.64 23.48
CA ASP A 236 -4.33 -0.20 22.66
C ASP A 236 -3.87 0.15 21.24
N VAL A 237 -2.70 0.78 21.16
CA VAL A 237 -2.09 1.21 19.90
C VAL A 237 -0.64 0.72 19.83
N MET A 238 -0.33 -0.03 18.79
CA MET A 238 1.03 -0.46 18.43
C MET A 238 1.65 0.51 17.45
N LEU A 239 2.97 0.38 17.24
CA LEU A 239 3.74 1.17 16.29
C LEU A 239 4.24 0.30 15.13
N ALA A 240 4.36 0.91 13.95
CA ALA A 240 4.99 0.31 12.79
C ALA A 240 5.90 1.32 12.11
N LEU A 241 6.92 0.83 11.42
CA LEU A 241 7.89 1.62 10.67
C LEU A 241 7.91 1.19 9.21
N ASP A 242 8.11 2.14 8.31
CA ASP A 242 8.63 1.90 6.98
C ASP A 242 9.98 2.59 6.88
N CYS A 243 11.04 1.80 6.74
CA CYS A 243 12.40 2.33 6.68
C CYS A 243 12.79 2.80 5.28
N ALA A 244 12.21 2.20 4.24
CA ALA A 244 12.62 2.38 2.84
C ALA A 244 14.15 2.34 2.69
N ALA A 245 14.79 1.32 3.29
CA ALA A 245 16.24 1.32 3.52
C ALA A 245 17.07 1.30 2.23
N THR A 246 16.47 0.94 1.10
CA THR A 246 17.11 1.04 -0.23
C THR A 246 17.53 2.48 -0.55
N GLU A 247 16.75 3.49 -0.14
CA GLU A 247 16.99 4.90 -0.43
C GLU A 247 18.32 5.43 0.15
N PHE A 248 18.73 4.91 1.31
CA PHE A 248 19.99 5.31 1.96
C PHE A 248 21.06 4.20 1.98
N TYR A 249 20.88 3.12 1.18
CA TYR A 249 21.89 2.07 1.02
C TYR A 249 22.83 2.39 -0.13
N LYS A 250 24.09 2.65 0.20
CA LYS A 250 25.14 3.01 -0.77
C LYS A 250 26.43 2.26 -0.46
N SER A 251 27.01 1.59 -1.48
CA SER A 251 28.32 0.91 -1.37
C SER A 251 28.43 -0.05 -0.19
N GLY A 252 27.36 -0.83 0.09
CA GLY A 252 27.34 -1.82 1.16
C GLY A 252 27.09 -1.22 2.57
N LYS A 253 26.63 0.03 2.64
CA LYS A 253 26.33 0.71 3.92
C LYS A 253 25.02 1.46 3.88
N TYR A 254 24.37 1.49 5.01
CA TYR A 254 23.19 2.29 5.31
C TYR A 254 23.64 3.64 5.86
N ALA A 255 23.58 4.67 5.02
CA ALA A 255 24.02 6.03 5.35
C ALA A 255 22.83 6.84 5.91
N MET A 256 22.62 6.77 7.22
CA MET A 256 21.59 7.54 7.93
C MET A 256 22.16 8.95 8.23
N GLU A 257 22.04 9.83 7.25
CA GLU A 257 22.67 11.17 7.29
C GLU A 257 22.07 12.05 8.39
N GLY A 258 20.76 11.96 8.62
CA GLY A 258 20.06 12.72 9.65
C GLY A 258 20.49 12.36 11.08
N GLU A 259 20.81 11.09 11.31
CA GLU A 259 21.33 10.62 12.59
C GLU A 259 22.88 10.58 12.63
N GLY A 260 23.58 10.94 11.54
CA GLY A 260 25.04 10.91 11.43
C GLY A 260 25.64 9.50 11.57
N LYS A 261 24.91 8.47 11.13
CA LYS A 261 25.33 7.07 11.23
C LYS A 261 25.64 6.48 9.86
N SER A 262 26.63 5.58 9.81
CA SER A 262 26.93 4.77 8.64
C SER A 262 27.10 3.32 9.11
N LEU A 263 26.12 2.49 8.80
CA LEU A 263 25.98 1.14 9.32
C LEU A 263 26.17 0.11 8.21
N ASP A 264 26.79 -1.02 8.51
CA ASP A 264 26.69 -2.22 7.70
C ASP A 264 25.37 -2.98 8.01
N SER A 265 25.11 -4.09 7.34
CA SER A 265 23.88 -4.88 7.54
C SER A 265 23.73 -5.37 8.99
N ALA A 266 24.81 -5.74 9.64
CA ALA A 266 24.79 -6.14 11.06
C ALA A 266 24.48 -4.96 12.00
N GLY A 267 25.06 -3.80 11.70
CA GLY A 267 24.80 -2.54 12.40
C GLY A 267 23.34 -2.10 12.26
N MET A 268 22.78 -2.18 11.05
CA MET A 268 21.37 -1.86 10.78
C MET A 268 20.43 -2.84 11.49
N THR A 269 20.73 -4.14 11.45
CA THR A 269 20.00 -5.16 12.23
C THR A 269 19.95 -4.81 13.71
N LYS A 270 21.11 -4.47 14.30
CA LYS A 270 21.21 -4.07 15.72
C LYS A 270 20.44 -2.79 16.02
N TYR A 271 20.47 -1.81 15.13
CA TYR A 271 19.74 -0.56 15.26
C TYR A 271 18.22 -0.81 15.31
N LEU A 272 17.67 -1.56 14.33
CA LEU A 272 16.25 -1.87 14.28
C LEU A 272 15.81 -2.76 15.44
N ALA A 273 16.60 -3.79 15.80
CA ALA A 273 16.33 -4.62 16.98
C ALA A 273 16.31 -3.78 18.28
N GLY A 274 17.15 -2.76 18.36
CA GLY A 274 17.15 -1.79 19.46
C GLY A 274 15.86 -0.97 19.54
N LEU A 275 15.29 -0.54 18.42
CA LEU A 275 13.99 0.15 18.39
C LEU A 275 12.85 -0.77 18.83
N VAL A 276 12.80 -2.00 18.28
CA VAL A 276 11.80 -3.03 18.68
C VAL A 276 11.88 -3.37 20.18
N GLY A 277 13.09 -3.32 20.76
CA GLY A 277 13.29 -3.62 22.20
C GLY A 277 12.86 -2.51 23.14
N ARG A 278 12.78 -1.24 22.65
CA ARG A 278 12.48 -0.07 23.48
C ARG A 278 11.10 0.52 23.26
N PHE A 279 10.54 0.30 22.10
CA PHE A 279 9.22 0.81 21.71
C PHE A 279 8.30 -0.35 21.29
N PRO A 280 6.98 -0.20 21.36
CA PRO A 280 6.03 -1.23 20.94
C PRO A 280 5.92 -1.33 19.41
N VAL A 281 7.07 -1.42 18.72
CA VAL A 281 7.17 -1.59 17.27
C VAL A 281 6.94 -3.05 16.94
N VAL A 282 5.83 -3.34 16.27
CA VAL A 282 5.39 -4.69 15.90
C VAL A 282 5.50 -5.00 14.43
N SER A 283 5.84 -4.00 13.60
CA SER A 283 6.03 -4.17 12.16
C SER A 283 7.11 -3.24 11.64
N ILE A 284 8.00 -3.76 10.79
CA ILE A 284 9.03 -3.01 10.06
C ILE A 284 8.93 -3.38 8.61
N GLU A 285 8.70 -2.39 7.76
CA GLU A 285 8.72 -2.47 6.30
C GLU A 285 10.08 -2.02 5.81
N ASP A 286 10.62 -2.76 4.83
CA ASP A 286 11.89 -2.52 4.14
C ASP A 286 13.02 -2.06 5.07
N GLY A 287 13.21 -2.84 6.16
CA GLY A 287 14.27 -2.60 7.14
C GLY A 287 15.69 -2.82 6.59
N MET A 288 15.80 -3.45 5.42
CA MET A 288 17.02 -3.66 4.64
C MET A 288 16.80 -3.31 3.19
N ALA A 289 17.87 -3.04 2.44
CA ALA A 289 17.80 -2.78 1.00
C ALA A 289 17.27 -3.99 0.22
N GLU A 290 16.62 -3.73 -0.92
CA GLU A 290 15.92 -4.74 -1.74
C GLU A 290 16.79 -5.90 -2.22
N ASP A 291 18.11 -5.71 -2.34
CA ASP A 291 19.07 -6.72 -2.76
C ASP A 291 20.01 -7.20 -1.62
N ASP A 292 19.88 -6.67 -0.41
CA ASP A 292 20.64 -7.14 0.76
C ASP A 292 19.99 -8.36 1.41
N TRP A 293 19.89 -9.46 0.66
CA TRP A 293 19.29 -10.72 1.11
C TRP A 293 19.94 -11.30 2.39
N GLN A 294 21.23 -11.05 2.60
CA GLN A 294 21.92 -11.47 3.82
C GLN A 294 21.54 -10.63 5.02
N GLY A 295 21.43 -9.31 4.85
CA GLY A 295 20.92 -8.40 5.87
C GLY A 295 19.48 -8.71 6.23
N TRP A 296 18.62 -8.97 5.26
CA TRP A 296 17.25 -9.42 5.48
C TRP A 296 17.17 -10.71 6.28
N LYS A 297 18.04 -11.69 5.99
CA LYS A 297 18.10 -12.93 6.77
C LYS A 297 18.51 -12.66 8.21
N ALA A 298 19.54 -11.86 8.43
CA ALA A 298 20.01 -11.49 9.76
C ALA A 298 18.92 -10.75 10.56
N LEU A 299 18.19 -9.83 9.93
CA LEU A 299 17.07 -9.10 10.55
C LEU A 299 15.93 -10.07 10.91
N THR A 300 15.59 -10.99 10.00
CA THR A 300 14.54 -11.99 10.20
C THR A 300 14.87 -12.88 11.40
N ASP A 301 16.11 -13.36 11.50
CA ASP A 301 16.55 -14.19 12.61
C ASP A 301 16.56 -13.42 13.94
N ALA A 302 16.87 -12.12 13.91
CA ALA A 302 16.97 -11.30 15.11
C ALA A 302 15.60 -10.92 15.71
N VAL A 303 14.62 -10.57 14.87
CA VAL A 303 13.34 -10.00 15.37
C VAL A 303 12.09 -10.62 14.76
N GLY A 304 12.20 -11.43 13.69
CA GLY A 304 11.04 -11.95 12.95
C GLY A 304 10.09 -12.84 13.76
N GLY A 305 10.54 -13.40 14.89
CA GLY A 305 9.69 -14.17 15.80
C GLY A 305 8.67 -13.31 16.57
N LYS A 306 8.90 -12.01 16.73
CA LYS A 306 8.05 -11.08 17.50
C LYS A 306 7.67 -9.81 16.78
N CYS A 307 8.23 -9.58 15.59
CA CYS A 307 7.98 -8.41 14.76
C CYS A 307 7.65 -8.86 13.34
N GLN A 308 6.61 -8.26 12.76
CA GLN A 308 6.32 -8.42 11.35
C GLN A 308 7.41 -7.72 10.53
N LEU A 309 7.95 -8.41 9.54
CA LEU A 309 8.93 -7.88 8.60
C LEU A 309 8.33 -7.89 7.20
N VAL A 310 7.99 -6.71 6.72
CA VAL A 310 7.25 -6.51 5.48
C VAL A 310 8.24 -6.21 4.35
N GLY A 311 8.19 -7.00 3.28
CA GLY A 311 8.92 -6.70 2.05
C GLY A 311 8.04 -5.91 1.09
N ASP A 312 8.40 -4.64 0.83
CA ASP A 312 7.86 -3.80 -0.23
C ASP A 312 8.77 -3.89 -1.45
N ASP A 313 9.86 -3.13 -1.52
CA ASP A 313 10.85 -3.20 -2.62
C ASP A 313 11.49 -4.57 -2.74
N LEU A 314 11.60 -5.30 -1.63
CA LEU A 314 12.09 -6.69 -1.62
C LEU A 314 11.26 -7.60 -2.52
N PHE A 315 9.93 -7.50 -2.49
CA PHE A 315 9.02 -8.43 -3.17
C PHE A 315 8.26 -7.82 -4.34
N VAL A 316 8.05 -6.50 -4.35
CA VAL A 316 7.33 -5.72 -5.39
C VAL A 316 6.02 -6.39 -5.86
N THR A 317 5.28 -6.99 -4.94
CA THR A 317 4.04 -7.75 -5.23
C THR A 317 4.24 -8.90 -6.25
N ASN A 318 5.49 -9.32 -6.46
CA ASN A 318 5.88 -10.32 -7.45
C ASN A 318 5.99 -11.71 -6.82
N THR A 319 5.27 -12.70 -7.37
CA THR A 319 5.21 -14.07 -6.83
C THR A 319 6.55 -14.80 -6.90
N GLU A 320 7.41 -14.52 -7.89
CA GLU A 320 8.73 -15.15 -8.00
C GLU A 320 9.67 -14.65 -6.89
N ARG A 321 9.70 -13.32 -6.65
CA ARG A 321 10.50 -12.73 -5.57
C ARG A 321 9.96 -13.14 -4.20
N LEU A 322 8.63 -13.17 -4.02
CA LEU A 322 8.01 -13.66 -2.80
C LEU A 322 8.38 -15.13 -2.53
N LYS A 323 8.29 -15.99 -3.55
CA LYS A 323 8.71 -17.39 -3.45
C LYS A 323 10.16 -17.51 -3.02
N GLN A 324 11.06 -16.70 -3.59
CA GLN A 324 12.46 -16.68 -3.17
C GLN A 324 12.64 -16.33 -1.70
N GLY A 325 11.89 -15.35 -1.19
CA GLY A 325 11.90 -14.98 0.23
C GLY A 325 11.38 -16.11 1.12
N ILE A 326 10.28 -16.73 0.74
CA ILE A 326 9.69 -17.90 1.45
C ILE A 326 10.71 -19.05 1.52
N ASP A 327 11.28 -19.44 0.39
CA ASP A 327 12.25 -20.56 0.30
C ASP A 327 13.50 -20.30 1.15
N LYS A 328 13.90 -19.04 1.33
CA LYS A 328 15.07 -18.65 2.15
C LYS A 328 14.71 -18.34 3.62
N GLY A 329 13.44 -18.32 4.00
CA GLY A 329 12.99 -17.92 5.32
C GLY A 329 13.38 -16.46 5.64
N ILE A 330 13.09 -15.55 4.71
CA ILE A 330 13.42 -14.12 4.76
C ILE A 330 12.13 -13.31 4.80
N ALA A 331 12.06 -12.33 5.69
CA ALA A 331 10.83 -11.59 6.00
C ALA A 331 9.73 -12.52 6.54
N ASN A 332 8.51 -12.02 6.68
CA ASN A 332 7.36 -12.82 7.10
C ASN A 332 6.02 -12.16 6.71
N SER A 333 6.11 -11.11 5.88
CA SER A 333 4.97 -10.36 5.34
C SER A 333 5.34 -9.77 3.99
N ILE A 334 4.33 -9.56 3.15
CA ILE A 334 4.45 -8.83 1.88
C ILE A 334 3.62 -7.56 1.92
N LEU A 335 4.17 -6.45 1.41
CA LEU A 335 3.36 -5.30 1.03
C LEU A 335 2.78 -5.53 -0.37
N VAL A 336 1.49 -5.27 -0.52
CA VAL A 336 0.77 -5.53 -1.77
C VAL A 336 0.32 -4.21 -2.37
N LYS A 337 0.95 -3.82 -3.46
CA LYS A 337 0.62 -2.63 -4.26
C LYS A 337 0.16 -3.07 -5.64
N VAL A 338 -1.10 -2.84 -5.96
CA VAL A 338 -1.73 -3.34 -7.19
C VAL A 338 -0.98 -2.93 -8.47
N ASN A 339 -0.36 -1.75 -8.47
CA ASN A 339 0.35 -1.25 -9.65
C ASN A 339 1.80 -1.75 -9.78
N GLN A 340 2.39 -2.32 -8.72
CA GLN A 340 3.74 -2.93 -8.80
C GLN A 340 3.75 -4.18 -9.69
N ILE A 341 2.64 -4.89 -9.76
CA ILE A 341 2.47 -6.08 -10.62
C ILE A 341 1.56 -5.79 -11.81
N GLY A 342 0.54 -4.94 -11.68
CA GLY A 342 -0.21 -4.36 -12.78
C GLY A 342 -1.44 -5.12 -13.24
N SER A 343 -1.92 -6.14 -12.51
CA SER A 343 -3.23 -6.77 -12.71
C SER A 343 -3.84 -7.24 -11.39
N LEU A 344 -5.17 -7.33 -11.34
CA LEU A 344 -5.90 -7.84 -10.18
C LEU A 344 -5.61 -9.32 -9.94
N SER A 345 -5.58 -10.14 -11.00
CA SER A 345 -5.33 -11.58 -10.88
C SER A 345 -3.96 -11.88 -10.29
N GLU A 346 -2.89 -11.22 -10.75
CA GLU A 346 -1.54 -11.40 -10.19
C GLU A 346 -1.45 -10.86 -8.76
N THR A 347 -2.15 -9.76 -8.46
CA THR A 347 -2.26 -9.22 -7.09
C THR A 347 -2.87 -10.26 -6.14
N LEU A 348 -3.99 -10.88 -6.54
CA LEU A 348 -4.65 -11.93 -5.75
C LEU A 348 -3.77 -13.18 -5.60
N ASP A 349 -3.02 -13.55 -6.64
CA ASP A 349 -2.06 -14.66 -6.58
C ASP A 349 -0.94 -14.41 -5.56
N ALA A 350 -0.40 -13.18 -5.52
CA ALA A 350 0.63 -12.81 -4.54
C ALA A 350 0.09 -12.88 -3.10
N ILE A 351 -1.12 -12.39 -2.85
CA ILE A 351 -1.79 -12.47 -1.55
C ILE A 351 -2.01 -13.94 -1.15
N ALA A 352 -2.56 -14.76 -2.05
CA ALA A 352 -2.83 -16.16 -1.79
C ALA A 352 -1.54 -16.95 -1.52
N MET A 353 -0.47 -16.68 -2.25
CA MET A 353 0.85 -17.30 -2.02
C MET A 353 1.39 -16.94 -0.63
N ALA A 354 1.35 -15.66 -0.23
CA ALA A 354 1.79 -15.21 1.08
C ALA A 354 1.02 -15.92 2.19
N GLN A 355 -0.32 -15.89 2.13
CA GLN A 355 -1.18 -16.50 3.13
C GLN A 355 -0.98 -18.03 3.23
N SER A 356 -0.77 -18.71 2.09
CA SER A 356 -0.50 -20.16 2.05
C SER A 356 0.84 -20.52 2.69
N ALA A 357 1.79 -19.62 2.71
CA ALA A 357 3.12 -19.76 3.34
C ALA A 357 3.17 -19.23 4.79
N ALA A 358 2.02 -18.90 5.38
CA ALA A 358 1.93 -18.25 6.71
C ALA A 358 2.64 -16.89 6.79
N TYR A 359 2.84 -16.21 5.67
CA TYR A 359 3.17 -14.80 5.60
C TYR A 359 1.89 -13.98 5.71
N THR A 360 1.98 -12.83 6.35
CA THR A 360 0.90 -11.84 6.32
C THR A 360 0.96 -11.03 5.02
N ALA A 361 -0.14 -10.40 4.66
CA ALA A 361 -0.21 -9.46 3.56
C ALA A 361 -0.75 -8.11 4.08
N VAL A 362 -0.10 -7.03 3.70
CA VAL A 362 -0.53 -5.66 3.98
C VAL A 362 -0.96 -5.03 2.65
N ILE A 363 -2.24 -4.73 2.50
CA ILE A 363 -2.73 -4.06 1.29
C ILE A 363 -2.38 -2.59 1.37
N SER A 364 -1.74 -2.05 0.33
CA SER A 364 -1.12 -0.73 0.40
C SER A 364 -1.53 0.20 -0.73
N HIS A 365 -1.61 1.49 -0.38
CA HIS A 365 -1.66 2.61 -1.31
C HIS A 365 -0.29 2.88 -1.97
N ARG A 366 -0.23 3.95 -2.75
CA ARG A 366 1.03 4.56 -3.21
C ARG A 366 1.09 6.03 -2.79
N SER A 367 2.28 6.65 -2.93
CA SER A 367 2.44 8.09 -2.62
C SER A 367 1.59 8.98 -3.53
N GLY A 368 1.43 8.66 -4.81
CA GLY A 368 0.46 9.28 -5.71
C GLY A 368 -0.82 8.48 -5.78
N GLU A 369 -1.89 9.00 -5.17
CA GLU A 369 -3.20 8.37 -5.10
C GLU A 369 -4.27 9.22 -5.76
N THR A 370 -5.45 8.63 -5.89
CA THR A 370 -6.69 9.29 -6.32
C THR A 370 -7.76 9.03 -5.25
N GLU A 371 -9.00 9.46 -5.49
CA GLU A 371 -10.16 9.09 -4.67
C GLU A 371 -10.61 7.62 -4.82
N ASP A 372 -10.00 6.85 -5.73
CA ASP A 372 -10.28 5.42 -5.87
C ASP A 372 -10.00 4.67 -4.57
N ALA A 373 -10.96 3.87 -4.12
CA ALA A 373 -10.91 3.15 -2.85
C ALA A 373 -10.81 1.62 -3.01
N THR A 374 -10.50 1.12 -4.21
CA THR A 374 -10.46 -0.32 -4.54
C THR A 374 -9.62 -1.14 -3.57
N ILE A 375 -8.51 -0.59 -3.07
CA ILE A 375 -7.64 -1.32 -2.13
C ILE A 375 -8.34 -1.64 -0.79
N ALA A 376 -9.32 -0.85 -0.37
CA ALA A 376 -10.13 -1.16 0.81
C ALA A 376 -11.00 -2.41 0.56
N ASP A 377 -11.63 -2.49 -0.62
CA ASP A 377 -12.40 -3.67 -1.03
C ASP A 377 -11.51 -4.91 -1.14
N ILE A 378 -10.31 -4.80 -1.74
CA ILE A 378 -9.34 -5.91 -1.85
C ILE A 378 -8.91 -6.39 -0.45
N ALA A 379 -8.65 -5.50 0.49
CA ALA A 379 -8.24 -5.87 1.85
C ALA A 379 -9.29 -6.72 2.57
N VAL A 380 -10.57 -6.36 2.42
CA VAL A 380 -11.68 -7.13 3.00
C VAL A 380 -11.96 -8.41 2.19
N ALA A 381 -11.96 -8.33 0.86
CA ALA A 381 -12.18 -9.48 -0.02
C ALA A 381 -11.23 -10.65 0.26
N THR A 382 -9.97 -10.33 0.54
CA THR A 382 -8.91 -11.33 0.78
C THR A 382 -8.72 -11.67 2.26
N ASN A 383 -9.45 -11.03 3.17
CA ASN A 383 -9.22 -11.10 4.61
C ASN A 383 -7.74 -10.87 4.97
N ALA A 384 -7.09 -9.92 4.29
CA ALA A 384 -5.66 -9.65 4.49
C ALA A 384 -5.33 -9.24 5.93
N GLY A 385 -6.31 -8.67 6.63
CA GLY A 385 -6.21 -8.30 8.04
C GLY A 385 -5.48 -6.98 8.30
N GLN A 386 -4.78 -6.43 7.31
CA GLN A 386 -4.01 -5.18 7.43
C GLN A 386 -4.12 -4.33 6.16
N ILE A 387 -4.15 -3.01 6.33
CA ILE A 387 -4.11 -2.02 5.24
C ILE A 387 -3.19 -0.85 5.62
N LYS A 388 -2.33 -0.44 4.70
CA LYS A 388 -1.48 0.74 4.78
C LYS A 388 -1.97 1.76 3.75
N THR A 389 -2.62 2.85 4.20
CA THR A 389 -3.24 3.81 3.28
C THR A 389 -3.07 5.27 3.72
N GLY A 390 -1.90 5.56 4.32
CA GLY A 390 -1.53 6.91 4.73
C GLY A 390 -2.17 7.34 6.03
N SER A 391 -2.24 8.65 6.23
CA SER A 391 -2.74 9.27 7.45
C SER A 391 -4.24 9.56 7.39
N LEU A 392 -4.74 10.22 8.42
CA LEU A 392 -6.13 10.62 8.62
C LEU A 392 -6.41 12.04 8.08
N SER A 393 -5.62 12.48 7.13
CA SER A 393 -5.77 13.75 6.41
C SER A 393 -5.50 13.52 4.91
N ARG A 394 -5.97 14.44 4.07
CA ARG A 394 -6.02 14.36 2.59
C ARG A 394 -7.08 13.35 2.11
N SER A 395 -7.96 13.80 1.22
CA SER A 395 -9.13 13.03 0.75
C SER A 395 -8.74 11.77 -0.02
N ASP A 396 -7.59 11.76 -0.68
CA ASP A 396 -7.01 10.59 -1.35
C ASP A 396 -6.69 9.44 -0.38
N ARG A 397 -6.45 9.74 0.89
CA ARG A 397 -6.22 8.75 1.98
C ARG A 397 -7.53 8.41 2.69
N THR A 398 -8.26 9.43 3.13
CA THR A 398 -9.50 9.22 3.88
C THR A 398 -10.60 8.55 3.07
N ALA A 399 -10.56 8.60 1.72
CA ALA A 399 -11.47 7.87 0.85
C ALA A 399 -11.46 6.35 1.15
N LYS A 400 -10.28 5.76 1.38
CA LYS A 400 -10.09 4.34 1.69
C LYS A 400 -10.63 4.00 3.08
N TYR A 401 -10.35 4.84 4.09
CA TYR A 401 -10.92 4.69 5.44
C TYR A 401 -12.44 4.78 5.44
N ASN A 402 -13.00 5.75 4.72
CA ASN A 402 -14.45 5.90 4.58
C ASN A 402 -15.08 4.70 3.87
N GLN A 403 -14.37 4.08 2.92
CA GLN A 403 -14.84 2.85 2.26
C GLN A 403 -14.86 1.67 3.24
N LEU A 404 -13.86 1.52 4.11
CA LEU A 404 -13.86 0.48 5.15
C LEU A 404 -15.04 0.64 6.11
N ILE A 405 -15.38 1.88 6.50
CA ILE A 405 -16.57 2.15 7.35
C ILE A 405 -17.85 1.70 6.62
N ARG A 406 -18.01 2.03 5.32
CA ARG A 406 -19.19 1.59 4.55
C ARG A 406 -19.27 0.06 4.42
N ILE A 407 -18.14 -0.61 4.24
CA ILE A 407 -18.06 -2.08 4.19
C ILE A 407 -18.44 -2.68 5.55
N GLU A 408 -17.97 -2.07 6.66
CA GLU A 408 -18.32 -2.52 8.00
C GLU A 408 -19.84 -2.39 8.25
N GLU A 409 -20.47 -1.27 7.85
CA GLU A 409 -21.91 -1.08 7.92
C GLU A 409 -22.67 -2.10 7.05
N ASP A 410 -22.23 -2.38 5.83
CA ASP A 410 -22.86 -3.36 4.93
C ASP A 410 -22.78 -4.78 5.48
N LEU A 411 -21.67 -5.13 6.13
CA LEU A 411 -21.49 -6.43 6.79
C LEU A 411 -22.33 -6.57 8.08
N GLY A 412 -22.61 -5.47 8.78
CA GLY A 412 -23.38 -5.48 10.04
C GLY A 412 -22.76 -6.41 11.08
N ASP A 413 -23.58 -7.25 11.69
CA ASP A 413 -23.19 -8.13 12.80
C ASP A 413 -22.16 -9.22 12.43
N ILE A 414 -21.93 -9.47 11.14
CA ILE A 414 -20.91 -10.43 10.69
C ILE A 414 -19.54 -9.77 10.48
N ALA A 415 -19.45 -8.43 10.55
CA ALA A 415 -18.19 -7.72 10.46
C ALA A 415 -17.26 -8.13 11.60
N ARG A 416 -16.01 -8.43 11.27
CA ARG A 416 -14.99 -8.79 12.25
C ARG A 416 -13.77 -7.89 12.07
N TYR A 417 -13.49 -7.05 13.04
CA TYR A 417 -12.24 -6.30 13.04
C TYR A 417 -11.07 -7.23 13.39
N ALA A 418 -10.00 -7.21 12.59
CA ALA A 418 -8.86 -8.10 12.77
C ALA A 418 -8.12 -7.89 14.10
N GLY A 419 -7.98 -6.62 14.54
CA GLY A 419 -7.45 -6.26 15.83
C GLY A 419 -6.12 -6.95 16.14
N ARG A 420 -5.97 -7.45 17.38
CA ARG A 420 -4.73 -8.11 17.84
C ARG A 420 -4.37 -9.38 17.08
N SER A 421 -5.27 -9.97 16.29
CA SER A 421 -4.98 -11.21 15.56
C SER A 421 -3.91 -11.05 14.47
N VAL A 422 -3.60 -9.81 14.10
CA VAL A 422 -2.52 -9.53 13.12
C VAL A 422 -1.13 -9.48 13.76
N LEU A 423 -1.05 -9.42 15.10
CA LEU A 423 0.22 -9.37 15.80
C LEU A 423 0.86 -10.77 15.84
N ARG A 424 2.16 -10.81 15.68
CA ARG A 424 2.94 -12.03 15.93
C ARG A 424 2.98 -12.34 17.43
N GLN A 425 2.76 -13.61 17.76
CA GLN A 425 2.78 -14.14 19.12
C GLN A 425 4.11 -14.79 19.41
#